data_7633a8024f8fe9a538db38d18dd1e0fc
#
_entry.id   7633a8024f8fe9a538db38d18dd1e0fc
#
_cell.length_a   1.000
_cell.length_b   1.000
_cell.length_c   1.000
_cell.angle_alpha   90.00
_cell.angle_beta   90.00
_cell.angle_gamma   90.00
#
_symmetry.space_group_name_H-M   'P 1'
#
loop_
_entity.id
_entity.type
_entity.pdbx_description
1 polymer ?
#
loop_
_entity_poly.entity_id
_entity_poly.type
_entity_poly.pdbx_seq_one_letter_code
_entity_poly.pdbx_strand_id
1 'polypeptide(L)'
;MLEAKNISKSYTLPGKKSIEILRKVNLTLGEGEMVTVIGASGSGKTTLLNLLGTLDTPDSGEILFDKEVLFRDKKYTLSQKALATFRNRKIGFVFQFHHLLSDFTALENVAMPEFIATGKLPPAKKRAGELLASLGLSERFDHLPSELSGGEQQRVAIARALMNNPKLILADEPSGNLDNQNSRILYELMARLSKERRTSFVIVTHNEEYAALADRCLRMEGGQLHPCGR
;
A
#
# COMPACT_ATOMS: atom_id res chain seq x y z
N MET A 1 -12.12 6.64 8.05
CA MET A 1 -11.68 5.30 7.64
C MET A 1 -10.40 4.89 8.40
N LEU A 2 -9.25 5.56 8.21
CA LEU A 2 -8.00 5.32 8.95
C LEU A 2 -7.58 6.58 9.71
N GLU A 3 -7.21 6.42 11.00
CA GLU A 3 -6.66 7.49 11.82
C GLU A 3 -5.39 6.99 12.51
N ALA A 4 -4.29 7.69 12.34
CA ALA A 4 -3.05 7.50 13.08
C ALA A 4 -2.81 8.74 13.94
N LYS A 5 -2.66 8.56 15.26
CA LYS A 5 -2.54 9.65 16.22
C LYS A 5 -1.24 9.52 17.01
N ASN A 6 -0.39 10.55 16.92
CA ASN A 6 0.87 10.64 17.64
C ASN A 6 1.78 9.40 17.49
N ILE A 7 1.84 8.83 16.29
CA ILE A 7 2.64 7.64 15.99
C ILE A 7 4.11 7.99 16.04
N SER A 8 4.86 7.28 16.89
CA SER A 8 6.32 7.37 16.94
C SER A 8 6.94 6.01 16.69
N LYS A 9 8.13 6.02 16.07
CA LYS A 9 8.92 4.82 15.80
C LYS A 9 10.41 5.12 15.82
N SER A 10 11.15 4.27 16.53
CA SER A 10 12.61 4.29 16.59
C SER A 10 13.17 2.93 16.23
N TYR A 11 14.36 2.91 15.69
CA TYR A 11 15.14 1.68 15.49
C TYR A 11 16.48 1.77 16.21
N THR A 12 16.82 0.70 16.89
CA THR A 12 18.11 0.57 17.58
C THR A 12 18.95 -0.49 16.88
N LEU A 13 20.07 -0.09 16.31
CA LEU A 13 21.05 -1.02 15.76
C LEU A 13 21.99 -1.50 16.86
N PRO A 14 22.46 -2.77 16.85
CA PRO A 14 23.41 -3.27 17.82
C PRO A 14 24.64 -2.35 17.96
N GLY A 15 24.94 -1.91 19.19
CA GLY A 15 26.08 -1.02 19.48
C GLY A 15 25.90 0.45 19.05
N LYS A 16 24.71 0.87 18.57
CA LYS A 16 24.43 2.26 18.19
C LYS A 16 23.31 2.88 19.02
N LYS A 17 23.27 4.22 19.04
CA LYS A 17 22.15 4.95 19.65
C LYS A 17 20.86 4.67 18.87
N SER A 18 19.74 4.67 19.57
CA SER A 18 18.41 4.62 18.95
C SER A 18 18.20 5.83 18.05
N ILE A 19 17.69 5.59 16.84
CA ILE A 19 17.37 6.63 15.87
C ILE A 19 15.85 6.70 15.78
N GLU A 20 15.28 7.84 16.15
CA GLU A 20 13.87 8.11 16.02
C GLU A 20 13.56 8.49 14.57
N ILE A 21 12.77 7.65 13.89
CA ILE A 21 12.40 7.80 12.47
C ILE A 21 11.08 8.56 12.33
N LEU A 22 10.10 8.25 13.18
CA LEU A 22 8.80 8.94 13.18
C LEU A 22 8.57 9.60 14.55
N ARG A 23 8.09 10.85 14.52
CA ARG A 23 7.94 11.72 15.69
C ARG A 23 6.52 12.23 15.79
N LYS A 24 5.68 11.55 16.57
CA LYS A 24 4.28 11.94 16.82
C LYS A 24 3.51 12.25 15.52
N VAL A 25 3.67 11.38 14.52
CA VAL A 25 3.00 11.52 13.23
C VAL A 25 1.49 11.41 13.40
N ASN A 26 0.76 12.33 12.77
CA ASN A 26 -0.69 12.32 12.70
C ASN A 26 -1.12 12.23 11.24
N LEU A 27 -2.01 11.29 10.93
CA LEU A 27 -2.59 11.09 9.61
C LEU A 27 -4.04 10.67 9.73
N THR A 28 -4.91 11.35 9.02
CA THR A 28 -6.31 10.93 8.82
C THR A 28 -6.53 10.62 7.36
N LEU A 29 -7.29 9.59 7.05
CA LEU A 29 -7.65 9.19 5.70
C LEU A 29 -9.14 8.90 5.63
N GLY A 30 -9.84 9.57 4.73
CA GLY A 30 -11.25 9.36 4.42
C GLY A 30 -11.48 8.11 3.57
N GLU A 31 -12.74 7.74 3.40
CA GLU A 31 -13.12 6.65 2.48
C GLU A 31 -13.04 7.15 1.02
N GLY A 32 -12.37 6.36 0.17
CA GLY A 32 -12.15 6.74 -1.24
C GLY A 32 -11.24 7.96 -1.42
N GLU A 33 -10.46 8.32 -0.40
CA GLU A 33 -9.47 9.40 -0.45
C GLU A 33 -8.12 8.85 -0.89
N MET A 34 -7.45 9.57 -1.77
CA MET A 34 -6.07 9.32 -2.18
C MET A 34 -5.16 10.38 -1.57
N VAL A 35 -4.24 9.95 -0.71
CA VAL A 35 -3.24 10.82 -0.07
C VAL A 35 -1.85 10.42 -0.56
N THR A 36 -1.08 11.40 -1.02
CA THR A 36 0.33 11.21 -1.36
C THR A 36 1.21 11.79 -0.25
N VAL A 37 2.21 11.03 0.16
CA VAL A 37 3.24 11.47 1.11
C VAL A 37 4.57 11.56 0.36
N ILE A 38 5.07 12.78 0.18
CA ILE A 38 6.35 13.05 -0.47
C ILE A 38 7.46 13.29 0.57
N GLY A 39 8.70 13.17 0.15
CA GLY A 39 9.85 13.47 1.01
C GLY A 39 11.12 12.79 0.53
N ALA A 40 12.27 13.22 1.05
CA ALA A 40 13.56 12.68 0.72
C ALA A 40 13.69 11.18 1.05
N SER A 41 14.64 10.48 0.41
CA SER A 41 14.98 9.11 0.81
C SER A 41 15.40 9.08 2.28
N GLY A 42 14.97 8.06 3.02
CA GLY A 42 15.25 7.93 4.46
C GLY A 42 14.41 8.83 5.38
N SER A 43 13.46 9.63 4.89
CA SER A 43 12.64 10.50 5.74
C SER A 43 11.61 9.77 6.62
N GLY A 44 11.41 8.45 6.43
CA GLY A 44 10.47 7.64 7.22
C GLY A 44 9.20 7.21 6.50
N LYS A 45 9.06 7.49 5.19
CA LYS A 45 7.84 7.18 4.40
C LYS A 45 7.49 5.69 4.41
N THR A 46 8.45 4.82 4.08
CA THR A 46 8.27 3.35 4.11
C THR A 46 7.95 2.86 5.53
N THR A 47 8.60 3.45 6.56
CA THR A 47 8.30 3.14 7.97
C THR A 47 6.84 3.46 8.28
N LEU A 48 6.35 4.64 7.86
CA LEU A 48 4.96 5.01 8.04
C LEU A 48 4.01 3.99 7.38
N LEU A 49 4.26 3.61 6.12
CA LEU A 49 3.46 2.60 5.42
C LEU A 49 3.45 1.25 6.16
N ASN A 50 4.61 0.81 6.64
CA ASN A 50 4.73 -0.45 7.38
C ASN A 50 3.90 -0.44 8.66
N LEU A 51 3.87 0.68 9.38
CA LEU A 51 3.06 0.82 10.59
C LEU A 51 1.56 0.86 10.28
N LEU A 52 1.14 1.64 9.28
CA LEU A 52 -0.25 1.69 8.81
C LEU A 52 -0.72 0.34 8.27
N GLY A 53 0.20 -0.39 7.62
CA GLY A 53 -0.01 -1.73 7.09
C GLY A 53 0.09 -2.86 8.11
N THR A 54 0.36 -2.55 9.38
CA THR A 54 0.56 -3.54 10.45
C THR A 54 1.69 -4.55 10.17
N LEU A 55 2.66 -4.16 9.34
CA LEU A 55 3.87 -4.95 9.05
C LEU A 55 4.95 -4.73 10.11
N ASP A 56 4.90 -3.59 10.81
CA ASP A 56 5.74 -3.27 11.96
C ASP A 56 4.87 -2.69 13.08
N THR A 57 5.42 -2.55 14.28
CA THR A 57 4.69 -2.09 15.47
C THR A 57 5.17 -0.69 15.86
N PRO A 58 4.28 0.30 16.04
CA PRO A 58 4.66 1.61 16.58
C PRO A 58 5.22 1.49 18.00
N ASP A 59 6.11 2.41 18.38
CA ASP A 59 6.59 2.52 19.77
C ASP A 59 5.58 3.22 20.67
N SER A 60 4.79 4.12 20.08
CA SER A 60 3.73 4.85 20.80
C SER A 60 2.68 5.40 19.82
N GLY A 61 1.59 5.91 20.38
CA GLY A 61 0.46 6.49 19.64
C GLY A 61 -0.71 5.53 19.52
N GLU A 62 -1.61 5.83 18.59
CA GLU A 62 -2.83 5.07 18.37
C GLU A 62 -3.13 4.96 16.88
N ILE A 63 -3.59 3.79 16.42
CA ILE A 63 -4.12 3.56 15.07
C ILE A 63 -5.55 3.06 15.20
N LEU A 64 -6.47 3.75 14.51
CA LEU A 64 -7.86 3.32 14.37
C LEU A 64 -8.14 3.00 12.90
N PHE A 65 -8.92 1.95 12.70
CA PHE A 65 -9.43 1.56 11.39
C PHE A 65 -10.95 1.35 11.48
N ASP A 66 -11.72 2.08 10.67
CA ASP A 66 -13.18 2.13 10.74
C ASP A 66 -13.71 2.49 12.16
N LYS A 67 -13.03 3.43 12.84
CA LYS A 67 -13.29 3.85 14.22
C LYS A 67 -12.97 2.82 15.30
N GLU A 68 -12.54 1.61 14.94
CA GLU A 68 -12.08 0.59 15.88
C GLU A 68 -10.58 0.75 16.15
N VAL A 69 -10.21 0.64 17.43
CA VAL A 69 -8.80 0.73 17.82
C VAL A 69 -8.07 -0.53 17.37
N LEU A 70 -7.13 -0.35 16.45
CA LEU A 70 -6.26 -1.42 15.96
C LEU A 70 -4.95 -1.52 16.77
N PHE A 71 -4.39 -0.37 17.14
CA PHE A 71 -3.16 -0.29 17.94
C PHE A 71 -3.31 0.80 19.01
N ARG A 72 -2.96 0.49 20.26
CA ARG A 72 -2.90 1.40 21.41
C ARG A 72 -2.04 0.76 22.52
N ASP A 73 -1.46 1.56 23.40
CA ASP A 73 -0.69 1.10 24.54
C ASP A 73 0.45 0.13 24.16
N LYS A 74 1.17 0.47 23.08
CA LYS A 74 2.31 -0.28 22.51
C LYS A 74 1.99 -1.69 22.02
N LYS A 75 0.71 -2.00 21.76
CA LYS A 75 0.29 -3.32 21.27
C LYS A 75 -0.90 -3.22 20.32
N TYR A 76 -0.99 -4.20 19.43
CA TYR A 76 -2.18 -4.41 18.63
C TYR A 76 -3.30 -5.02 19.49
N THR A 77 -4.55 -4.62 19.23
CA THR A 77 -5.73 -5.16 19.88
C THR A 77 -6.11 -6.55 19.40
N LEU A 78 -5.63 -6.91 18.20
CA LEU A 78 -5.85 -8.20 17.56
C LEU A 78 -4.69 -9.17 17.83
N SER A 79 -4.98 -10.48 17.94
CA SER A 79 -3.96 -11.51 17.95
C SER A 79 -3.20 -11.54 16.61
N GLN A 80 -2.00 -12.13 16.55
CA GLN A 80 -1.19 -12.22 15.33
C GLN A 80 -1.96 -12.86 14.16
N LYS A 81 -2.72 -13.92 14.42
CA LYS A 81 -3.56 -14.59 13.42
C LYS A 81 -4.69 -13.67 12.92
N ALA A 82 -5.37 -12.99 13.83
CA ALA A 82 -6.44 -12.04 13.47
C ALA A 82 -5.87 -10.84 12.71
N LEU A 83 -4.68 -10.35 13.08
CA LEU A 83 -3.99 -9.26 12.40
C LEU A 83 -3.56 -9.65 10.97
N ALA A 84 -3.09 -10.89 10.77
CA ALA A 84 -2.79 -11.41 9.43
C ALA A 84 -4.06 -11.50 8.56
N THR A 85 -5.18 -11.96 9.14
CA THR A 85 -6.48 -11.98 8.46
C THR A 85 -6.97 -10.57 8.13
N PHE A 86 -6.80 -9.64 9.05
CA PHE A 86 -7.13 -8.23 8.86
C PHE A 86 -6.33 -7.64 7.68
N ARG A 87 -4.99 -7.81 7.66
CA ARG A 87 -4.15 -7.38 6.53
C ARG A 87 -4.64 -7.95 5.21
N ASN A 88 -4.81 -9.27 5.15
CA ASN A 88 -5.24 -9.95 3.93
C ASN A 88 -6.56 -9.42 3.36
N ARG A 89 -7.52 -9.08 4.23
CA ARG A 89 -8.88 -8.67 3.82
C ARG A 89 -9.08 -7.17 3.68
N LYS A 90 -8.32 -6.36 4.43
CA LYS A 90 -8.58 -4.91 4.54
C LYS A 90 -7.53 -4.04 3.90
N ILE A 91 -6.32 -4.59 3.67
CA ILE A 91 -5.17 -3.82 3.18
C ILE A 91 -4.59 -4.48 1.94
N GLY A 92 -4.42 -3.70 0.88
CA GLY A 92 -3.63 -4.07 -0.29
C GLY A 92 -2.27 -3.39 -0.23
N PHE A 93 -1.22 -4.07 -0.73
CA PHE A 93 0.13 -3.50 -0.81
C PHE A 93 0.60 -3.48 -2.25
N VAL A 94 1.20 -2.35 -2.65
CA VAL A 94 1.88 -2.14 -3.92
C VAL A 94 3.29 -1.65 -3.61
N PHE A 95 4.31 -2.31 -4.15
CA PHE A 95 5.72 -1.99 -3.89
C PHE A 95 6.43 -1.59 -5.18
N GLN A 96 7.54 -0.87 -5.04
CA GLN A 96 8.39 -0.44 -6.15
C GLN A 96 8.90 -1.63 -6.99
N PHE A 97 9.34 -2.71 -6.36
CA PHE A 97 9.83 -3.92 -7.02
C PHE A 97 8.74 -4.98 -7.24
N HIS A 98 7.49 -4.59 -7.31
CA HIS A 98 6.30 -5.42 -7.56
C HIS A 98 6.14 -6.62 -6.61
N HIS A 99 7.23 -7.30 -6.21
CA HIS A 99 7.25 -8.53 -5.39
C HIS A 99 6.28 -9.61 -5.91
N LEU A 100 6.26 -9.78 -7.23
CA LEU A 100 5.54 -10.89 -7.85
C LEU A 100 6.31 -12.18 -7.59
N LEU A 101 5.57 -13.26 -7.39
CA LEU A 101 6.12 -14.60 -7.25
C LEU A 101 6.58 -15.07 -8.63
N SER A 102 7.87 -15.29 -8.81
CA SER A 102 8.52 -15.55 -10.11
C SER A 102 8.01 -16.82 -10.80
N ASP A 103 7.66 -17.83 -10.00
CA ASP A 103 7.23 -19.17 -10.47
C ASP A 103 5.71 -19.28 -10.68
N PHE A 104 4.99 -18.16 -10.50
CA PHE A 104 3.53 -18.08 -10.64
C PHE A 104 3.18 -17.12 -11.78
N THR A 105 2.19 -17.51 -12.57
CA THR A 105 1.64 -16.66 -13.63
C THR A 105 1.03 -15.39 -13.09
N ALA A 106 0.74 -14.42 -13.96
CA ALA A 106 0.02 -13.20 -13.59
C ALA A 106 -1.32 -13.53 -12.91
N LEU A 107 -2.08 -14.47 -13.47
CA LEU A 107 -3.34 -14.95 -12.90
C LEU A 107 -3.17 -15.52 -11.50
N GLU A 108 -2.16 -16.33 -11.29
CA GLU A 108 -1.88 -16.99 -10.00
C GLU A 108 -1.39 -15.98 -8.95
N ASN A 109 -0.51 -15.05 -9.34
CA ASN A 109 -0.10 -13.95 -8.47
C ASN A 109 -1.30 -13.15 -7.95
N VAL A 110 -2.24 -12.82 -8.82
CA VAL A 110 -3.44 -12.05 -8.43
C VAL A 110 -4.42 -12.90 -7.62
N ALA A 111 -4.55 -14.20 -7.89
CA ALA A 111 -5.44 -15.11 -7.17
C ALA A 111 -4.98 -15.40 -5.72
N MET A 112 -3.68 -15.28 -5.45
CA MET A 112 -3.05 -15.71 -4.20
C MET A 112 -3.70 -15.15 -2.93
N PRO A 113 -4.01 -13.84 -2.81
CA PRO A 113 -4.62 -13.30 -1.59
C PRO A 113 -5.98 -13.93 -1.24
N GLU A 114 -6.84 -14.19 -2.22
CA GLU A 114 -8.13 -14.84 -1.98
C GLU A 114 -7.97 -16.33 -1.73
N PHE A 115 -7.05 -16.98 -2.43
CA PHE A 115 -6.71 -18.39 -2.15
C PHE A 115 -6.25 -18.57 -0.71
N ILE A 116 -5.36 -17.72 -0.20
CA ILE A 116 -4.93 -17.74 1.20
C ILE A 116 -6.12 -17.53 2.16
N ALA A 117 -7.07 -16.65 1.82
CA ALA A 117 -8.22 -16.36 2.67
C ALA A 117 -9.27 -17.49 2.72
N THR A 118 -9.42 -18.26 1.63
CA THR A 118 -10.56 -19.17 1.43
C THR A 118 -10.17 -20.62 1.23
N GLY A 119 -8.92 -20.91 0.82
CA GLY A 119 -8.46 -22.23 0.39
C GLY A 119 -9.03 -22.67 -0.97
N LYS A 120 -9.75 -21.81 -1.71
CA LYS A 120 -10.47 -22.14 -2.94
C LYS A 120 -9.81 -21.50 -4.16
N LEU A 121 -9.03 -22.27 -4.93
CA LEU A 121 -8.29 -21.74 -6.08
C LEU A 121 -9.18 -21.43 -7.30
N PRO A 122 -10.16 -22.27 -7.72
CA PRO A 122 -10.94 -21.98 -8.92
C PRO A 122 -11.71 -20.65 -8.87
N PRO A 123 -12.47 -20.32 -7.80
CA PRO A 123 -13.13 -19.03 -7.72
C PRO A 123 -12.14 -17.86 -7.62
N ALA A 124 -10.99 -18.03 -6.96
CA ALA A 124 -9.94 -17.04 -6.89
C ALA A 124 -9.35 -16.73 -8.27
N LYS A 125 -9.07 -17.77 -9.10
CA LYS A 125 -8.59 -17.59 -10.48
C LYS A 125 -9.63 -16.87 -11.35
N LYS A 126 -10.93 -17.20 -11.24
CA LYS A 126 -11.98 -16.50 -12.00
C LYS A 126 -11.96 -15.01 -11.70
N ARG A 127 -11.99 -14.63 -10.43
CA ARG A 127 -11.97 -13.23 -10.02
C ARG A 127 -10.67 -12.52 -10.40
N ALA A 128 -9.53 -13.21 -10.29
CA ALA A 128 -8.23 -12.68 -10.72
C ALA A 128 -8.24 -12.33 -12.21
N GLY A 129 -8.82 -13.20 -13.06
CA GLY A 129 -8.97 -12.95 -14.49
C GLY A 129 -9.82 -11.71 -14.77
N GLU A 130 -10.95 -11.53 -14.06
CA GLU A 130 -11.80 -10.35 -14.18
C GLU A 130 -11.04 -9.06 -13.81
N LEU A 131 -10.23 -9.09 -12.73
CA LEU A 131 -9.40 -7.96 -12.32
C LEU A 131 -8.31 -7.65 -13.35
N LEU A 132 -7.57 -8.65 -13.82
CA LEU A 132 -6.54 -8.47 -14.85
C LEU A 132 -7.13 -7.89 -16.13
N ALA A 133 -8.28 -8.42 -16.60
CA ALA A 133 -8.97 -7.91 -17.77
C ALA A 133 -9.36 -6.43 -17.60
N SER A 134 -9.88 -6.05 -16.42
CA SER A 134 -10.24 -4.65 -16.11
C SER A 134 -9.04 -3.68 -16.13
N LEU A 135 -7.83 -4.21 -16.02
CA LEU A 135 -6.56 -3.47 -16.07
C LEU A 135 -5.83 -3.61 -17.42
N GLY A 136 -6.50 -4.15 -18.45
CA GLY A 136 -5.96 -4.28 -19.80
C GLY A 136 -4.92 -5.40 -19.95
N LEU A 137 -5.04 -6.47 -19.16
CA LEU A 137 -4.10 -7.60 -19.13
C LEU A 137 -4.77 -8.93 -19.55
N SER A 138 -5.82 -8.90 -20.37
CA SER A 138 -6.55 -10.10 -20.81
C SER A 138 -5.64 -11.14 -21.47
N GLU A 139 -4.67 -10.69 -22.27
CA GLU A 139 -3.74 -11.53 -23.02
C GLU A 139 -2.49 -11.94 -22.20
N ARG A 140 -2.47 -11.66 -20.87
CA ARG A 140 -1.30 -11.84 -20.02
C ARG A 140 -1.53 -12.81 -18.86
N PHE A 141 -2.66 -13.50 -18.81
CA PHE A 141 -3.04 -14.36 -17.68
C PHE A 141 -2.00 -15.42 -17.36
N ASP A 142 -1.48 -16.08 -18.39
CA ASP A 142 -0.57 -17.22 -18.26
C ASP A 142 0.92 -16.81 -18.33
N HIS A 143 1.23 -15.51 -18.46
CA HIS A 143 2.60 -15.04 -18.49
C HIS A 143 3.22 -15.05 -17.10
N LEU A 144 4.48 -15.45 -17.04
CA LEU A 144 5.33 -15.30 -15.86
C LEU A 144 5.79 -13.84 -15.70
N PRO A 145 6.15 -13.39 -14.50
CA PRO A 145 6.66 -12.02 -14.29
C PRO A 145 7.80 -11.63 -15.22
N SER A 146 8.71 -12.56 -15.55
CA SER A 146 9.83 -12.32 -16.48
C SER A 146 9.41 -12.05 -17.92
N GLU A 147 8.19 -12.39 -18.31
CA GLU A 147 7.64 -12.21 -19.66
C GLU A 147 6.80 -10.92 -19.77
N LEU A 148 6.66 -10.17 -18.68
CA LEU A 148 5.88 -8.95 -18.57
C LEU A 148 6.79 -7.71 -18.57
N SER A 149 6.38 -6.66 -19.26
CA SER A 149 7.00 -5.34 -19.10
C SER A 149 6.84 -4.80 -17.67
N GLY A 150 7.67 -3.85 -17.25
CA GLY A 150 7.59 -3.25 -15.92
C GLY A 150 6.20 -2.66 -15.61
N GLY A 151 5.57 -2.00 -16.61
CA GLY A 151 4.21 -1.47 -16.45
C GLY A 151 3.14 -2.56 -16.34
N GLU A 152 3.29 -3.69 -17.04
CA GLU A 152 2.40 -4.84 -16.91
C GLU A 152 2.58 -5.51 -15.54
N GLN A 153 3.81 -5.69 -15.07
CA GLN A 153 4.10 -6.22 -13.72
C GLN A 153 3.46 -5.34 -12.64
N GLN A 154 3.54 -4.01 -12.79
CA GLN A 154 2.93 -3.08 -11.84
C GLN A 154 1.41 -3.17 -11.84
N ARG A 155 0.77 -3.31 -13.01
CA ARG A 155 -0.67 -3.55 -13.09
C ARG A 155 -1.08 -4.90 -12.49
N VAL A 156 -0.28 -5.95 -12.64
CA VAL A 156 -0.48 -7.23 -11.93
C VAL A 156 -0.39 -7.04 -10.42
N ALA A 157 0.59 -6.28 -9.92
CA ALA A 157 0.73 -5.98 -8.49
C ALA A 157 -0.48 -5.20 -7.95
N ILE A 158 -1.03 -4.25 -8.72
CA ILE A 158 -2.27 -3.54 -8.37
C ILE A 158 -3.47 -4.49 -8.37
N ALA A 159 -3.62 -5.34 -9.38
CA ALA A 159 -4.68 -6.35 -9.42
C ALA A 159 -4.62 -7.25 -8.17
N ARG A 160 -3.42 -7.71 -7.82
CA ARG A 160 -3.19 -8.51 -6.60
C ARG A 160 -3.60 -7.75 -5.34
N ALA A 161 -3.23 -6.48 -5.23
CA ALA A 161 -3.59 -5.65 -4.09
C ALA A 161 -5.11 -5.46 -3.96
N LEU A 162 -5.84 -5.42 -5.08
CA LEU A 162 -7.30 -5.26 -5.14
C LEU A 162 -8.09 -6.56 -4.91
N MET A 163 -7.43 -7.72 -4.92
CA MET A 163 -8.08 -9.03 -5.00
C MET A 163 -9.16 -9.24 -3.93
N ASN A 164 -8.90 -8.87 -2.70
CA ASN A 164 -9.84 -9.05 -1.59
C ASN A 164 -10.75 -7.83 -1.32
N ASN A 165 -10.91 -6.90 -2.28
CA ASN A 165 -11.63 -5.63 -2.13
C ASN A 165 -11.19 -4.87 -0.87
N PRO A 166 -9.91 -4.53 -0.74
CA PRO A 166 -9.43 -3.84 0.44
C PRO A 166 -10.05 -2.45 0.56
N LYS A 167 -10.18 -1.96 1.78
CA LYS A 167 -10.56 -0.58 2.05
C LYS A 167 -9.39 0.38 1.90
N LEU A 168 -8.17 -0.11 2.05
CA LEU A 168 -6.92 0.65 2.03
C LEU A 168 -5.91 -0.01 1.10
N ILE A 169 -5.29 0.79 0.24
CA ILE A 169 -4.08 0.39 -0.49
C ILE A 169 -2.93 1.28 -0.02
N LEU A 170 -1.84 0.63 0.34
CA LEU A 170 -0.57 1.24 0.70
C LEU A 170 0.42 1.01 -0.43
N ALA A 171 0.91 2.09 -1.04
CA ALA A 171 1.81 2.02 -2.19
C ALA A 171 3.15 2.69 -1.86
N ASP A 172 4.23 1.92 -1.93
CA ASP A 172 5.60 2.39 -1.71
C ASP A 172 6.31 2.54 -3.05
N GLU A 173 6.58 3.80 -3.45
CA GLU A 173 7.24 4.18 -4.72
C GLU A 173 6.68 3.41 -5.93
N PRO A 174 5.35 3.38 -6.17
CA PRO A 174 4.73 2.46 -7.13
C PRO A 174 5.16 2.67 -8.58
N SER A 175 5.76 3.80 -8.91
CA SER A 175 6.27 4.12 -10.25
C SER A 175 7.80 4.14 -10.35
N GLY A 176 8.51 3.75 -9.31
CA GLY A 176 9.97 3.93 -9.24
C GLY A 176 10.79 3.22 -10.32
N ASN A 177 10.21 2.25 -11.03
CA ASN A 177 10.84 1.50 -12.13
C ASN A 177 10.17 1.78 -13.49
N LEU A 178 9.33 2.80 -13.60
CA LEU A 178 8.60 3.15 -14.81
C LEU A 178 9.13 4.46 -15.41
N ASP A 179 9.00 4.60 -16.73
CA ASP A 179 9.16 5.90 -17.38
C ASP A 179 8.04 6.88 -17.00
N ASN A 180 8.19 8.14 -17.35
CA ASN A 180 7.26 9.20 -16.99
C ASN A 180 5.84 8.97 -17.55
N GLN A 181 5.72 8.43 -18.76
CA GLN A 181 4.41 8.18 -19.38
C GLN A 181 3.67 7.06 -18.65
N ASN A 182 4.34 5.93 -18.41
CA ASN A 182 3.76 4.80 -17.70
C ASN A 182 3.47 5.16 -16.22
N SER A 183 4.32 5.98 -15.60
CA SER A 183 4.09 6.50 -14.25
C SER A 183 2.80 7.31 -14.17
N ARG A 184 2.58 8.24 -15.10
CA ARG A 184 1.36 9.05 -15.14
C ARG A 184 0.10 8.19 -15.31
N ILE A 185 0.13 7.24 -16.26
CA ILE A 185 -0.96 6.28 -16.48
C ILE A 185 -1.27 5.50 -15.20
N LEU A 186 -0.24 5.09 -14.46
CA LEU A 186 -0.37 4.37 -13.20
C LEU A 186 -1.08 5.21 -12.12
N TYR A 187 -0.67 6.46 -11.91
CA TYR A 187 -1.31 7.34 -10.93
C TYR A 187 -2.75 7.71 -11.31
N GLU A 188 -3.03 7.95 -12.59
CA GLU A 188 -4.38 8.17 -13.10
C GLU A 188 -5.26 6.92 -12.88
N LEU A 189 -4.71 5.72 -13.10
CA LEU A 189 -5.38 4.46 -12.79
C LEU A 189 -5.71 4.34 -11.30
N MET A 190 -4.76 4.62 -10.41
CA MET A 190 -4.99 4.56 -8.97
C MET A 190 -6.04 5.59 -8.52
N ALA A 191 -6.00 6.81 -9.04
CA ALA A 191 -6.99 7.86 -8.76
C ALA A 191 -8.40 7.44 -9.21
N ARG A 192 -8.52 6.86 -10.41
CA ARG A 192 -9.79 6.30 -10.91
C ARG A 192 -10.31 5.18 -10.00
N LEU A 193 -9.46 4.20 -9.67
CA LEU A 193 -9.82 3.07 -8.79
C LEU A 193 -10.25 3.54 -7.40
N SER A 194 -9.62 4.58 -6.87
CA SER A 194 -10.01 5.19 -5.59
C SER A 194 -11.47 5.64 -5.61
N LYS A 195 -11.90 6.32 -6.67
CA LYS A 195 -13.26 6.85 -6.80
C LYS A 195 -14.28 5.74 -7.14
N GLU A 196 -13.97 4.90 -8.13
CA GLU A 196 -14.88 3.85 -8.60
C GLU A 196 -15.14 2.76 -7.55
N ARG A 197 -14.11 2.36 -6.80
CA ARG A 197 -14.18 1.27 -5.82
C ARG A 197 -14.32 1.74 -4.37
N ARG A 198 -14.29 3.05 -4.14
CA ARG A 198 -14.24 3.66 -2.81
C ARG A 198 -13.08 3.09 -1.95
N THR A 199 -12.00 2.70 -2.61
CA THR A 199 -10.79 2.23 -1.95
C THR A 199 -9.88 3.42 -1.67
N SER A 200 -9.43 3.58 -0.44
CA SER A 200 -8.53 4.67 -0.07
C SER A 200 -7.08 4.30 -0.35
N PHE A 201 -6.27 5.30 -0.71
CA PHE A 201 -4.86 5.10 -1.03
C PHE A 201 -3.97 5.98 -0.16
N VAL A 202 -2.89 5.40 0.37
CA VAL A 202 -1.72 6.15 0.87
C VAL A 202 -0.54 5.78 -0.02
N ILE A 203 -0.04 6.74 -0.77
CA ILE A 203 1.07 6.54 -1.70
C ILE A 203 2.26 7.32 -1.18
N VAL A 204 3.39 6.66 -0.98
CA VAL A 204 4.63 7.36 -0.66
C VAL A 204 5.53 7.40 -1.89
N THR A 205 6.12 8.56 -2.15
CA THR A 205 7.01 8.77 -3.30
C THR A 205 7.96 9.93 -3.05
N HIS A 206 9.05 9.97 -3.79
CA HIS A 206 9.91 11.13 -3.87
C HIS A 206 9.57 12.06 -5.07
N ASN A 207 8.65 11.62 -5.96
CA ASN A 207 8.26 12.38 -7.13
C ASN A 207 7.06 13.30 -6.81
N GLU A 208 7.31 14.62 -6.83
CA GLU A 208 6.31 15.63 -6.51
C GLU A 208 5.29 15.85 -7.64
N GLU A 209 5.64 15.52 -8.89
CA GLU A 209 4.78 15.74 -10.05
C GLU A 209 3.44 14.98 -9.92
N TYR A 210 3.50 13.76 -9.43
CA TYR A 210 2.30 12.93 -9.29
C TYR A 210 1.51 13.19 -8.02
N ALA A 211 2.05 13.97 -7.08
CA ALA A 211 1.35 14.37 -5.87
C ALA A 211 0.09 15.19 -6.17
N ALA A 212 0.09 15.93 -7.29
CA ALA A 212 -1.05 16.73 -7.75
C ALA A 212 -2.27 15.90 -8.21
N LEU A 213 -2.09 14.60 -8.48
CA LEU A 213 -3.18 13.68 -8.85
C LEU A 213 -3.92 13.13 -7.62
N ALA A 214 -3.40 13.35 -6.41
CA ALA A 214 -4.03 12.94 -5.16
C ALA A 214 -5.01 14.02 -4.64
N ASP A 215 -5.97 13.60 -3.82
CA ASP A 215 -6.89 14.52 -3.14
C ASP A 215 -6.13 15.41 -2.12
N ARG A 216 -5.07 14.87 -1.51
CA ARG A 216 -4.19 15.58 -0.58
C ARG A 216 -2.72 15.17 -0.76
N CYS A 217 -1.83 16.14 -0.57
CA CYS A 217 -0.40 15.93 -0.47
C CYS A 217 0.11 16.29 0.93
N LEU A 218 0.95 15.44 1.47
CA LEU A 218 1.69 15.66 2.72
C LEU A 218 3.19 15.51 2.46
N ARG A 219 4.00 16.26 3.19
CA ARG A 219 5.47 16.18 3.15
C ARG A 219 5.98 15.53 4.43
N MET A 220 6.78 14.49 4.28
CA MET A 220 7.52 13.86 5.39
C MET A 220 8.87 14.53 5.55
N GLU A 221 9.06 15.26 6.65
CA GLU A 221 10.29 15.96 6.99
C GLU A 221 10.58 15.85 8.48
N GLY A 222 11.84 15.57 8.85
CA GLY A 222 12.25 15.43 10.23
C GLY A 222 11.47 14.40 11.05
N GLY A 223 10.88 13.39 10.38
CA GLY A 223 10.04 12.37 11.01
C GLY A 223 8.60 12.82 11.31
N GLN A 224 8.16 13.93 10.75
CA GLN A 224 6.81 14.49 10.91
C GLN A 224 6.12 14.69 9.55
N LEU A 225 4.79 14.72 9.55
CA LEU A 225 3.99 15.04 8.37
C LEU A 225 3.52 16.49 8.40
N HIS A 226 3.75 17.20 7.30
CA HIS A 226 3.32 18.57 7.07
C HIS A 226 2.46 18.65 5.82
N PRO A 227 1.42 19.51 5.75
CA PRO A 227 0.72 19.75 4.50
C PRO A 227 1.70 20.25 3.43
N CYS A 228 1.58 19.78 2.18
CA CYS A 228 2.26 20.42 1.08
C CYS A 228 1.67 21.82 0.89
N GLY A 229 2.52 22.83 0.82
CA GLY A 229 2.08 24.15 0.38
C GLY A 229 1.49 24.05 -1.04
N ARG A 230 0.38 24.73 -1.27
CA ARG A 230 -0.18 24.91 -2.62
C ARG A 230 0.70 25.87 -3.40
#